data_71dc0da9e22821153c72d37fc86480c8
#
_entry.id   71dc0da9e22821153c72d37fc86480c8
#
_cell.length_a   1.000
_cell.length_b   1.000
_cell.length_c   1.000
_cell.angle_alpha   90.00
_cell.angle_beta   90.00
_cell.angle_gamma   90.00
#
_symmetry.space_group_name_H-M   'P 1'
#
loop_
_entity.id
_entity.type
_entity.pdbx_description
1 polymer ?
#
loop_
_entity_poly.entity_id
_entity_poly.type
_entity_poly.pdbx_seq_one_letter_code
_entity_poly.pdbx_strand_id
1 'polypeptide(L)'
;MTAVISGSADIGFMGSEASIYAYNEGANDYVVNFAQLTQRAGNFLVAREEITDFHWTDLKDKKVLGGRKGGMPEMVFEYILKQNGIDPSKDLIIDQSIDFGSTGAAFAEGNGDF
;
A
#
# COMPACT_ATOMS: atom_id res chain seq x y z
N MET A 1 -14.29 -3.34 4.89
CA MET A 1 -15.08 -2.18 5.38
C MET A 1 -16.57 -2.34 5.07
N THR A 2 -16.97 -2.41 3.81
CA THR A 2 -18.39 -2.51 3.40
C THR A 2 -19.19 -3.60 4.14
N ALA A 3 -18.61 -4.78 4.33
CA ALA A 3 -19.29 -5.88 5.04
C ALA A 3 -19.60 -5.54 6.50
N VAL A 4 -18.74 -4.77 7.18
CA VAL A 4 -18.99 -4.34 8.56
C VAL A 4 -20.06 -3.26 8.59
N ILE A 5 -19.98 -2.26 7.72
CA ILE A 5 -20.98 -1.17 7.65
C ILE A 5 -22.36 -1.70 7.27
N SER A 6 -22.43 -2.70 6.37
CA SER A 6 -23.70 -3.32 5.97
C SER A 6 -24.28 -4.33 6.97
N GLY A 7 -23.56 -4.61 8.06
CA GLY A 7 -23.99 -5.62 9.04
C GLY A 7 -23.79 -7.07 8.57
N SER A 8 -23.08 -7.29 7.46
CA SER A 8 -22.75 -8.64 6.97
C SER A 8 -21.56 -9.27 7.71
N ALA A 9 -20.87 -8.49 8.53
CA ALA A 9 -19.82 -8.93 9.44
C ALA A 9 -19.82 -8.04 10.68
N ASP A 10 -19.63 -8.63 11.84
CA ASP A 10 -19.62 -7.91 13.13
C ASP A 10 -18.26 -7.23 13.40
N ILE A 11 -17.18 -7.84 12.92
CA ILE A 11 -15.79 -7.39 13.14
C ILE A 11 -15.01 -7.52 11.84
N GLY A 12 -14.13 -6.54 11.58
CA GLY A 12 -13.20 -6.54 10.45
C GLY A 12 -11.75 -6.41 10.90
N PHE A 13 -10.84 -7.18 10.30
CA PHE A 13 -9.40 -6.98 10.44
C PHE A 13 -8.89 -6.21 9.21
N MET A 14 -8.45 -4.99 9.41
CA MET A 14 -8.05 -4.09 8.31
C MET A 14 -7.15 -2.97 8.82
N GLY A 15 -6.49 -2.25 7.92
CA GLY A 15 -5.77 -1.04 8.26
C GLY A 15 -6.71 0.08 8.74
N SER A 16 -6.27 0.89 9.67
CA SER A 16 -7.04 1.99 10.25
C SER A 16 -7.43 3.07 9.23
N GLU A 17 -6.68 3.20 8.14
CA GLU A 17 -6.99 4.12 7.03
C GLU A 17 -8.38 3.87 6.45
N ALA A 18 -8.81 2.62 6.40
CA ALA A 18 -10.13 2.26 5.87
C ALA A 18 -11.27 2.91 6.67
N SER A 19 -11.14 3.04 7.99
CA SER A 19 -12.12 3.74 8.83
C SER A 19 -12.09 5.24 8.61
N ILE A 20 -10.90 5.82 8.40
CA ILE A 20 -10.72 7.25 8.11
C ILE A 20 -11.37 7.61 6.78
N TYR A 21 -11.16 6.80 5.74
CA TYR A 21 -11.80 7.02 4.44
C TYR A 21 -13.32 6.96 4.52
N ALA A 22 -13.87 5.93 5.16
CA ALA A 22 -15.33 5.80 5.32
C ALA A 22 -15.93 7.00 6.05
N TYR A 23 -15.27 7.50 7.07
CA TYR A 23 -15.68 8.70 7.79
C TYR A 23 -15.63 9.96 6.89
N ASN A 24 -14.53 10.16 6.16
CA ASN A 24 -14.33 11.32 5.30
C ASN A 24 -15.25 11.33 4.07
N GLU A 25 -15.69 10.18 3.61
CA GLU A 25 -16.67 10.03 2.52
C GLU A 25 -18.11 10.38 2.96
N GLY A 26 -18.29 10.73 4.22
CA GLY A 26 -19.60 11.15 4.74
C GLY A 26 -20.54 10.00 4.98
N ALA A 27 -20.06 8.81 5.28
CA ALA A 27 -20.91 7.70 5.69
C ALA A 27 -21.74 8.08 6.92
N ASN A 28 -23.04 7.80 6.87
CA ASN A 28 -23.95 8.04 8.00
C ASN A 28 -23.66 7.10 9.19
N ASP A 29 -22.96 6.00 8.91
CA ASP A 29 -22.49 5.05 9.90
C ASP A 29 -20.98 4.80 9.65
N TYR A 30 -20.22 4.64 10.72
CA TYR A 30 -18.78 4.46 10.66
C TYR A 30 -18.32 3.42 11.69
N VAL A 31 -17.22 2.77 11.37
CA VAL A 31 -16.65 1.76 12.27
C VAL A 31 -15.74 2.39 13.31
N VAL A 32 -15.65 1.75 14.46
CA VAL A 32 -14.77 2.15 15.56
C VAL A 32 -13.61 1.17 15.68
N ASN A 33 -12.37 1.67 15.64
CA ASN A 33 -11.18 0.87 15.90
C ASN A 33 -11.07 0.63 17.42
N PHE A 34 -11.09 -0.62 17.86
CA PHE A 34 -11.08 -0.98 19.28
C PHE A 34 -9.84 -1.78 19.70
N ALA A 35 -9.08 -2.33 18.75
CA ALA A 35 -7.87 -3.11 19.05
C ALA A 35 -6.80 -2.94 17.96
N GLN A 36 -5.56 -2.84 18.38
CA GLN A 36 -4.39 -2.83 17.50
C GLN A 36 -3.65 -4.17 17.64
N LEU A 37 -3.52 -4.89 16.53
CA LEU A 37 -2.84 -6.20 16.50
C LEU A 37 -1.37 -6.09 16.06
N THR A 38 -1.02 -5.07 15.28
CA THR A 38 0.35 -4.84 14.80
C THR A 38 0.77 -3.40 15.06
N GLN A 39 2.02 -3.20 15.48
CA GLN A 39 2.59 -1.87 15.70
C GLN A 39 3.40 -1.34 14.51
N ARG A 40 3.82 -2.23 13.63
CA ARG A 40 4.62 -1.88 12.44
C ARG A 40 4.08 -2.62 11.23
N ALA A 41 4.07 -1.94 10.10
CA ALA A 41 3.78 -2.59 8.82
C ALA A 41 4.91 -3.60 8.50
N GLY A 42 4.53 -4.80 8.07
CA GLY A 42 5.46 -5.86 7.66
C GLY A 42 5.78 -5.82 6.16
N ASN A 43 5.81 -4.62 5.56
CA ASN A 43 6.06 -4.44 4.14
C ASN A 43 7.49 -3.96 3.93
N PHE A 44 8.13 -4.52 2.92
CA PHE A 44 9.51 -4.21 2.55
C PHE A 44 9.55 -3.87 1.06
N LEU A 45 10.35 -2.86 0.70
CA LEU A 45 10.73 -2.65 -0.68
C LEU A 45 11.87 -3.63 -1.00
N VAL A 46 11.69 -4.41 -2.05
CA VAL A 46 12.64 -5.45 -2.47
C VAL A 46 13.15 -5.10 -3.85
N ALA A 47 14.48 -5.01 -3.99
CA ALA A 47 15.13 -4.80 -5.28
C ALA A 47 15.44 -6.14 -5.94
N ARG A 48 15.47 -6.16 -7.27
CA ARG A 48 15.85 -7.33 -8.06
C ARG A 48 17.34 -7.63 -7.98
N GLU A 49 18.13 -6.59 -7.84
CA GLU A 49 19.59 -6.67 -7.74
C GLU A 49 20.05 -6.06 -6.42
N GLU A 50 21.25 -6.44 -5.98
CA GLU A 50 21.83 -5.88 -4.78
C GLU A 50 22.15 -4.39 -4.99
N ILE A 51 21.63 -3.55 -4.09
CA ILE A 51 21.89 -2.11 -4.05
C ILE A 51 22.60 -1.82 -2.73
N THR A 52 23.91 -1.54 -2.79
CA THR A 52 24.73 -1.32 -1.60
C THR A 52 24.50 0.02 -0.93
N ASP A 53 24.04 1.04 -1.66
CA ASP A 53 23.76 2.38 -1.17
C ASP A 53 22.47 2.91 -1.79
N PHE A 54 21.33 2.41 -1.27
CA PHE A 54 20.00 2.75 -1.79
C PHE A 54 19.61 4.17 -1.42
N HIS A 55 19.17 4.92 -2.42
CA HIS A 55 18.49 6.20 -2.27
C HIS A 55 17.10 6.13 -2.87
N TRP A 56 16.13 6.82 -2.29
CA TRP A 56 14.75 6.82 -2.83
C TRP A 56 14.69 7.32 -4.27
N THR A 57 15.62 8.17 -4.69
CA THR A 57 15.75 8.65 -6.06
C THR A 57 16.09 7.56 -7.09
N ASP A 58 16.58 6.40 -6.65
CA ASP A 58 16.87 5.26 -7.52
C ASP A 58 15.61 4.60 -8.09
N LEU A 59 14.46 4.95 -7.50
CA LEU A 59 13.15 4.51 -8.00
C LEU A 59 12.64 5.32 -9.19
N LYS A 60 13.28 6.43 -9.56
CA LYS A 60 12.87 7.22 -10.72
C LYS A 60 13.02 6.40 -11.99
N ASP A 61 12.01 6.51 -12.86
CA ASP A 61 11.89 5.76 -14.11
C ASP A 61 11.80 4.23 -13.94
N LYS A 62 11.59 3.74 -12.72
CA LYS A 62 11.45 2.31 -12.40
C LYS A 62 9.99 1.89 -12.29
N LYS A 63 9.79 0.58 -12.48
CA LYS A 63 8.49 -0.07 -12.24
C LYS A 63 8.51 -0.77 -10.88
N VAL A 64 7.63 -0.33 -9.99
CA VAL A 64 7.46 -0.88 -8.64
C VAL A 64 6.12 -1.62 -8.57
N LEU A 65 6.12 -2.84 -8.05
CA LEU A 65 4.90 -3.58 -7.76
C LEU A 65 4.30 -3.05 -6.45
N GLY A 66 3.38 -2.09 -6.58
CA GLY A 66 2.90 -1.25 -5.46
C GLY A 66 1.84 -1.89 -4.57
N GLY A 67 1.45 -3.13 -4.86
CA GLY A 67 0.39 -3.80 -4.11
C GLY A 67 -1.00 -3.20 -4.37
N ARG A 68 -1.90 -3.38 -3.43
CA ARG A 68 -3.31 -2.99 -3.58
C ARG A 68 -3.49 -1.48 -3.45
N LYS A 69 -4.17 -0.88 -4.43
CA LYS A 69 -4.54 0.54 -4.41
C LYS A 69 -5.40 0.88 -3.18
N GLY A 70 -5.04 1.98 -2.50
CA GLY A 70 -5.74 2.47 -1.31
C GLY A 70 -5.49 1.64 -0.05
N GLY A 71 -4.52 0.74 -0.07
CA GLY A 71 -4.06 0.03 1.13
C GLY A 71 -2.95 0.77 1.86
N MET A 72 -2.75 0.43 3.14
CA MET A 72 -1.69 1.01 3.97
C MET A 72 -0.30 0.96 3.32
N PRO A 73 0.14 -0.16 2.69
CA PRO A 73 1.47 -0.23 2.08
C PRO A 73 1.67 0.81 0.98
N GLU A 74 0.69 0.96 0.11
CA GLU A 74 0.74 1.93 -0.99
C GLU A 74 0.75 3.37 -0.46
N MET A 75 -0.14 3.69 0.47
CA MET A 75 -0.21 5.04 1.04
C MET A 75 1.09 5.45 1.73
N VAL A 76 1.70 4.54 2.50
CA VAL A 76 2.98 4.79 3.17
C VAL A 76 4.09 4.94 2.14
N PHE A 77 4.10 4.11 1.10
CA PHE A 77 5.08 4.20 0.01
C PHE A 77 4.98 5.55 -0.71
N GLU A 78 3.78 5.95 -1.14
CA GLU A 78 3.58 7.27 -1.75
C GLU A 78 3.97 8.44 -0.84
N TYR A 79 3.67 8.32 0.46
CA TYR A 79 4.08 9.33 1.43
C TYR A 79 5.60 9.47 1.49
N ILE A 80 6.32 8.35 1.56
CA ILE A 80 7.79 8.34 1.58
C ILE A 80 8.36 8.95 0.28
N LEU A 81 7.82 8.59 -0.88
CA LEU A 81 8.24 9.17 -2.16
C LEU A 81 8.09 10.69 -2.15
N LYS A 82 6.93 11.20 -1.75
CA LYS A 82 6.66 12.64 -1.65
C LYS A 82 7.60 13.35 -0.69
N GLN A 83 7.93 12.73 0.46
CA GLN A 83 8.90 13.29 1.42
C GLN A 83 10.33 13.36 0.84
N ASN A 84 10.65 12.53 -0.14
CA ASN A 84 11.93 12.52 -0.84
C ASN A 84 11.89 13.31 -2.18
N GLY A 85 10.86 14.12 -2.41
CA GLY A 85 10.74 14.97 -3.60
C GLY A 85 10.46 14.20 -4.89
N ILE A 86 9.84 13.02 -4.77
CA ILE A 86 9.46 12.16 -5.89
C ILE A 86 7.94 12.23 -6.07
N ASP A 87 7.48 12.52 -7.29
CA ASP A 87 6.07 12.50 -7.64
C ASP A 87 5.65 11.07 -8.02
N PRO A 88 4.81 10.39 -7.19
CA PRO A 88 4.41 9.00 -7.45
C PRO A 88 3.68 8.81 -8.78
N SER A 89 3.11 9.87 -9.33
CA SER A 89 2.32 9.82 -10.57
C SER A 89 3.13 10.10 -11.84
N LYS A 90 4.38 10.58 -11.70
CA LYS A 90 5.19 11.04 -12.84
C LYS A 90 6.58 10.42 -12.87
N ASP A 91 7.20 10.26 -11.71
CA ASP A 91 8.62 9.93 -11.63
C ASP A 91 8.89 8.43 -11.67
N LEU A 92 7.85 7.57 -11.52
CA LEU A 92 7.99 6.11 -11.56
C LEU A 92 6.65 5.49 -11.96
N ILE A 93 6.66 4.18 -12.23
CA ILE A 93 5.45 3.41 -12.50
C ILE A 93 5.13 2.56 -11.27
N ILE A 94 4.00 2.86 -10.60
CA ILE A 94 3.49 2.02 -9.51
C ILE A 94 2.42 1.09 -10.10
N ASP A 95 2.78 -0.18 -10.31
CA ASP A 95 1.86 -1.18 -10.84
C ASP A 95 1.00 -1.76 -9.71
N GLN A 96 -0.29 -1.50 -9.78
CA GLN A 96 -1.29 -1.93 -8.81
C GLN A 96 -2.30 -2.91 -9.41
N SER A 97 -1.99 -3.45 -10.59
CA SER A 97 -2.86 -4.40 -11.30
C SER A 97 -2.77 -5.82 -10.76
N ILE A 98 -1.75 -6.11 -9.95
CA ILE A 98 -1.46 -7.45 -9.43
C ILE A 98 -2.05 -7.59 -8.03
N ASP A 99 -2.80 -8.67 -7.81
CA ASP A 99 -3.34 -9.01 -6.50
C ASP A 99 -2.21 -9.19 -5.46
N PHE A 100 -2.45 -8.73 -4.25
CA PHE A 100 -1.49 -8.76 -3.16
C PHE A 100 -0.84 -10.14 -2.94
N GLY A 101 -1.62 -11.20 -2.99
CA GLY A 101 -1.13 -12.59 -2.84
C GLY A 101 -0.24 -13.07 -3.98
N SER A 102 -0.29 -12.43 -5.15
CA SER A 102 0.44 -12.79 -6.36
C SER A 102 1.68 -11.93 -6.62
N THR A 103 1.89 -10.88 -5.80
CA THR A 103 2.99 -9.91 -6.01
C THR A 103 4.36 -10.57 -6.01
N GLY A 104 4.62 -11.51 -5.08
CA GLY A 104 5.90 -12.22 -5.02
C GLY A 104 6.16 -13.09 -6.24
N ALA A 105 5.16 -13.79 -6.75
CA ALA A 105 5.28 -14.59 -7.97
C ALA A 105 5.53 -13.71 -9.20
N ALA A 106 4.76 -12.63 -9.35
CA ALA A 106 4.93 -11.69 -10.44
C ALA A 106 6.33 -11.02 -10.41
N PHE A 107 6.83 -10.70 -9.23
CA PHE A 107 8.19 -10.20 -9.08
C PHE A 107 9.22 -11.24 -9.50
N ALA A 108 9.08 -12.51 -9.10
CA ALA A 108 9.98 -13.57 -9.50
C ALA A 108 9.98 -13.81 -11.02
N GLU A 109 8.84 -13.62 -11.69
CA GLU A 109 8.68 -13.70 -13.15
C GLU A 109 9.25 -12.49 -13.91
N GLY A 110 9.72 -11.45 -13.23
CA GLY A 110 10.34 -10.30 -13.89
C GLY A 110 9.40 -9.09 -14.11
N ASN A 111 8.23 -9.06 -13.48
CA ASN A 111 7.22 -8.03 -13.75
C ASN A 111 7.48 -6.65 -13.09
N GLY A 112 8.60 -6.42 -12.45
CA GLY A 112 8.95 -5.13 -11.86
C GLY A 112 10.43 -5.05 -11.54
N ASP A 113 10.93 -3.85 -11.30
CA ASP A 113 12.31 -3.61 -10.86
C ASP A 113 12.41 -3.73 -9.32
N PHE A 114 11.30 -3.38 -8.65
CA PHE A 114 11.13 -3.42 -7.19
C PHE A 114 9.79 -4.02 -6.81
#